data_2f569e25fbc9a4c63c151dc1c94de61c
#
_entry.id   2f569e25fbc9a4c63c151dc1c94de61c
#
_cell.length_a   1.000
_cell.length_b   1.000
_cell.length_c   1.000
_cell.angle_alpha   90.00
_cell.angle_beta   90.00
_cell.angle_gamma   90.00
#
_symmetry.space_group_name_H-M   'P 1'
#
loop_
_entity.id
_entity.type
_entity.pdbx_description
1 polymer ?
#
loop_
_entity_poly.entity_id
_entity_poly.type
_entity_poly.pdbx_seq_one_letter_code
_entity_poly.pdbx_strand_id
1 'polypeptide(L)'
;MDDDRITGFSVSGHSGYAEAGADIVCAAISTAVTMAEATINEVCGAKAKVRVKEADARITLTLPASCDEEETVQAVLAGMMLYLCSLRDDYPDYIEVLEV
;
A
#
# COMPACT_ATOMS: atom_id res chain seq x y z
N MET A 1 -3.46 -5.23 22.69
CA MET A 1 -2.11 -5.00 22.17
C MET A 1 -2.21 -4.41 20.80
N ASP A 2 -1.43 -3.39 20.58
CA ASP A 2 -1.46 -2.68 19.31
C ASP A 2 -0.62 -3.35 18.24
N ASP A 3 -0.05 -4.50 18.57
CA ASP A 3 0.84 -5.22 17.67
C ASP A 3 0.17 -5.62 16.36
N ASP A 4 -1.15 -5.78 16.40
CA ASP A 4 -1.90 -6.16 15.21
C ASP A 4 -2.37 -4.97 14.39
N ARG A 5 -2.13 -3.75 14.90
CA ARG A 5 -2.57 -2.57 14.19
C ARG A 5 -1.58 -2.22 13.07
N ILE A 6 -2.11 -2.08 11.86
CA ILE A 6 -1.31 -1.61 10.74
C ILE A 6 -1.18 -0.10 10.88
N THR A 7 0.04 0.38 11.12
CA THR A 7 0.29 1.81 11.26
C THR A 7 0.76 2.44 9.97
N GLY A 8 1.23 1.63 9.05
CA GLY A 8 1.68 2.11 7.76
C GLY A 8 2.32 0.99 6.98
N PHE A 9 2.66 1.29 5.75
CA PHE A 9 3.37 0.34 4.89
C PHE A 9 4.21 1.10 3.89
N SER A 10 5.15 0.40 3.30
CA SER A 10 5.96 0.91 2.21
C SER A 10 6.00 -0.17 1.14
N VAL A 11 5.71 0.19 -0.09
CA VAL A 11 5.78 -0.73 -1.21
C VAL A 11 6.57 -0.09 -2.33
N SER A 12 7.48 -0.87 -2.91
CA SER A 12 8.24 -0.40 -4.06
C SER A 12 8.13 -1.43 -5.18
N GLY A 13 7.97 -0.92 -6.40
CA GLY A 13 8.01 -1.74 -7.59
C GLY A 13 9.33 -1.51 -8.29
N HIS A 14 9.99 -2.58 -8.67
CA HIS A 14 11.25 -2.47 -9.39
C HIS A 14 10.96 -2.26 -10.88
N SER A 15 10.56 -1.04 -11.21
CA SER A 15 10.10 -0.67 -12.55
C SER A 15 11.23 -0.19 -13.46
N GLY A 16 12.47 -0.35 -13.02
CA GLY A 16 13.62 0.11 -13.80
C GLY A 16 13.85 -0.66 -15.09
N TYR A 17 13.13 -1.73 -15.30
CA TYR A 17 13.22 -2.53 -16.51
C TYR A 17 11.99 -2.26 -17.36
N ALA A 18 12.19 -1.91 -18.60
CA ALA A 18 11.09 -1.64 -19.52
C ALA A 18 10.42 -2.93 -19.99
N GLU A 19 10.08 -3.77 -19.03
CA GLU A 19 9.40 -5.03 -19.33
C GLU A 19 7.91 -4.89 -19.03
N ALA A 20 7.09 -5.57 -19.83
CA ALA A 20 5.64 -5.50 -19.68
C ALA A 20 5.20 -5.92 -18.27
N GLY A 21 5.89 -6.92 -17.69
CA GLY A 21 5.58 -7.38 -16.33
C GLY A 21 5.77 -6.31 -15.29
N ALA A 22 6.85 -5.51 -15.41
CA ALA A 22 7.12 -4.43 -14.46
C ALA A 22 6.05 -3.35 -14.55
N ASP A 23 5.59 -3.02 -15.76
CA ASP A 23 4.54 -2.02 -15.93
C ASP A 23 3.22 -2.48 -15.31
N ILE A 24 2.89 -3.76 -15.47
CA ILE A 24 1.67 -4.34 -14.89
C ILE A 24 1.74 -4.26 -13.38
N VAL A 25 2.89 -4.61 -12.80
CA VAL A 25 3.08 -4.58 -11.35
C VAL A 25 2.94 -3.15 -10.82
N CYS A 26 3.56 -2.17 -11.48
CA CYS A 26 3.47 -0.78 -11.05
C CYS A 26 2.04 -0.26 -11.10
N ALA A 27 1.30 -0.61 -12.17
CA ALA A 27 -0.09 -0.22 -12.29
C ALA A 27 -0.95 -0.86 -11.21
N ALA A 28 -0.71 -2.13 -10.93
CA ALA A 28 -1.46 -2.86 -9.89
C ALA A 28 -1.21 -2.26 -8.51
N ILE A 29 0.05 -1.94 -8.19
CA ILE A 29 0.40 -1.31 -6.93
C ILE A 29 -0.31 0.05 -6.79
N SER A 30 -0.21 0.88 -7.81
CA SER A 30 -0.81 2.22 -7.78
C SER A 30 -2.32 2.13 -7.60
N THR A 31 -2.96 1.20 -8.30
CA THR A 31 -4.41 1.02 -8.20
C THR A 31 -4.81 0.59 -6.78
N ALA A 32 -4.12 -0.39 -6.23
CA ALA A 32 -4.44 -0.90 -4.91
C ALA A 32 -4.28 0.18 -3.84
N VAL A 33 -3.16 0.89 -3.88
CA VAL A 33 -2.86 1.93 -2.89
C VAL A 33 -3.83 3.11 -3.03
N THR A 34 -4.10 3.53 -4.26
CA THR A 34 -5.01 4.65 -4.50
C THR A 34 -6.42 4.32 -4.02
N MET A 35 -6.90 3.11 -4.30
CA MET A 35 -8.23 2.70 -3.85
C MET A 35 -8.28 2.64 -2.32
N ALA A 36 -7.26 2.08 -1.69
CA ALA A 36 -7.22 2.00 -0.23
C ALA A 36 -7.18 3.39 0.38
N GLU A 37 -6.33 4.28 -0.14
CA GLU A 37 -6.24 5.65 0.35
C GLU A 37 -7.57 6.38 0.21
N ALA A 38 -8.18 6.29 -0.95
CA ALA A 38 -9.46 6.95 -1.19
C ALA A 38 -10.52 6.45 -0.21
N THR A 39 -10.57 5.13 0.00
CA THR A 39 -11.56 4.55 0.91
C THR A 39 -11.34 5.02 2.34
N ILE A 40 -10.12 4.92 2.85
CA ILE A 40 -9.89 5.26 4.25
C ILE A 40 -9.95 6.77 4.50
N ASN A 41 -9.57 7.59 3.53
CA ASN A 41 -9.60 9.04 3.73
C ASN A 41 -10.94 9.66 3.39
N GLU A 42 -11.55 9.29 2.27
CA GLU A 42 -12.80 9.90 1.84
C GLU A 42 -14.02 9.29 2.52
N VAL A 43 -14.03 7.99 2.70
CA VAL A 43 -15.18 7.30 3.29
C VAL A 43 -15.04 7.26 4.81
N CYS A 44 -13.87 6.95 5.32
CA CYS A 44 -13.67 6.78 6.77
C CYS A 44 -13.08 8.00 7.46
N GLY A 45 -12.52 8.94 6.73
CA GLY A 45 -11.94 10.15 7.31
C GLY A 45 -10.67 9.92 8.11
N ALA A 46 -9.87 8.94 7.72
CA ALA A 46 -8.71 8.53 8.51
C ALA A 46 -7.53 9.50 8.47
N LYS A 47 -7.47 10.37 7.46
CA LYS A 47 -6.38 11.34 7.30
C LYS A 47 -5.01 10.68 7.17
N ALA A 48 -4.96 9.54 6.50
CA ALA A 48 -3.69 8.86 6.21
C ALA A 48 -2.87 9.70 5.25
N LYS A 49 -1.56 9.66 5.40
CA LYS A 49 -0.64 10.39 4.52
C LYS A 49 0.03 9.40 3.57
N VAL A 50 0.07 9.76 2.30
CA VAL A 50 0.72 8.95 1.28
C VAL A 50 1.84 9.78 0.67
N ARG A 51 3.01 9.18 0.57
CA ARG A 51 4.17 9.77 -0.09
C ARG A 51 4.61 8.87 -1.22
N VAL A 52 4.92 9.48 -2.36
CA VAL A 52 5.42 8.76 -3.51
C VAL A 52 6.84 9.24 -3.79
N LYS A 53 7.77 8.30 -3.85
CA LYS A 53 9.16 8.58 -4.19
C LYS A 53 9.41 7.98 -5.56
N GLU A 54 9.36 8.81 -6.58
CA GLU A 54 9.47 8.33 -7.95
C GLU A 54 10.84 7.71 -8.25
N ALA A 55 11.90 8.27 -7.65
CA ALA A 55 13.25 7.75 -7.88
C ALA A 55 13.38 6.28 -7.50
N ASP A 56 12.69 5.87 -6.43
CA ASP A 56 12.75 4.50 -5.93
C ASP A 56 11.51 3.70 -6.31
N ALA A 57 10.58 4.30 -7.04
CA ALA A 57 9.27 3.72 -7.33
C ALA A 57 8.60 3.23 -6.04
N ARG A 58 8.71 4.04 -4.97
CA ARG A 58 8.24 3.65 -3.63
C ARG A 58 7.05 4.50 -3.22
N ILE A 59 6.04 3.83 -2.68
CA ILE A 59 4.86 4.48 -2.11
C ILE A 59 4.80 4.13 -0.64
N THR A 60 4.68 5.14 0.21
CA THR A 60 4.60 4.94 1.66
C THR A 60 3.31 5.56 2.17
N LEU A 61 2.55 4.77 2.92
CA LEU A 61 1.33 5.25 3.57
C LEU A 61 1.53 5.19 5.08
N THR A 62 1.15 6.26 5.77
CA THR A 62 1.28 6.35 7.22
C THR A 62 -0.06 6.76 7.82
N LEU A 63 -0.53 6.03 8.81
CA LEU A 63 -1.73 6.36 9.56
C LEU A 63 -1.41 7.24 10.75
N PRO A 64 -2.34 8.11 11.16
CA PRO A 64 -2.19 8.81 12.44
C PRO A 64 -2.29 7.82 13.60
N ALA A 65 -1.93 8.30 14.80
CA ALA A 65 -1.95 7.45 15.99
C ALA A 65 -3.34 6.89 16.27
N SER A 66 -4.38 7.63 15.94
CA SER A 66 -5.75 7.15 16.04
C SER A 66 -6.57 7.78 14.93
N CYS A 67 -7.63 7.10 14.52
CA CYS A 67 -8.50 7.61 13.48
C CYS A 67 -9.92 7.10 13.72
N ASP A 68 -10.89 7.82 13.14
CA ASP A 68 -12.27 7.38 13.16
C ASP A 68 -12.40 6.12 12.32
N GLU A 69 -13.38 5.29 12.63
CA GLU A 69 -13.65 4.07 11.87
C GLU A 69 -12.43 3.15 11.82
N GLU A 70 -11.72 3.05 12.93
CA GLU A 70 -10.45 2.32 12.95
C GLU A 70 -10.58 0.88 12.49
N GLU A 71 -11.65 0.17 12.90
CA GLU A 71 -11.83 -1.20 12.47
C GLU A 71 -11.97 -1.31 10.96
N THR A 72 -12.73 -0.40 10.36
CA THR A 72 -12.90 -0.39 8.90
C THR A 72 -11.60 -0.06 8.20
N VAL A 73 -10.87 0.94 8.72
CA VAL A 73 -9.58 1.33 8.17
C VAL A 73 -8.61 0.16 8.19
N GLN A 74 -8.55 -0.55 9.33
CA GLN A 74 -7.66 -1.69 9.45
C GLN A 74 -8.07 -2.82 8.50
N ALA A 75 -9.36 -3.05 8.31
CA ALA A 75 -9.84 -4.05 7.37
C ALA A 75 -9.44 -3.72 5.94
N VAL A 76 -9.58 -2.46 5.54
CA VAL A 76 -9.20 -2.02 4.19
C VAL A 76 -7.70 -2.19 3.96
N LEU A 77 -6.90 -1.78 4.94
CA LEU A 77 -5.45 -1.91 4.82
C LEU A 77 -5.01 -3.37 4.82
N ALA A 78 -5.64 -4.20 5.64
CA ALA A 78 -5.33 -5.63 5.66
C ALA A 78 -5.61 -6.27 4.30
N GLY A 79 -6.75 -5.93 3.69
CA GLY A 79 -7.09 -6.43 2.36
C GLY A 79 -6.08 -5.98 1.31
N MET A 80 -5.68 -4.71 1.37
CA MET A 80 -4.68 -4.20 0.46
C MET A 80 -3.35 -4.92 0.63
N MET A 81 -2.92 -5.12 1.89
CA MET A 81 -1.66 -5.82 2.18
C MET A 81 -1.70 -7.26 1.68
N LEU A 82 -2.83 -7.95 1.85
CA LEU A 82 -2.99 -9.30 1.32
C LEU A 82 -2.83 -9.32 -0.20
N TYR A 83 -3.45 -8.35 -0.87
CA TYR A 83 -3.32 -8.26 -2.32
C TYR A 83 -1.88 -8.00 -2.74
N LEU A 84 -1.21 -7.06 -2.07
CA LEU A 84 0.18 -6.73 -2.40
C LEU A 84 1.11 -7.92 -2.16
N CYS A 85 0.88 -8.68 -1.11
CA CYS A 85 1.67 -9.89 -0.85
C CYS A 85 1.41 -10.95 -1.90
N SER A 86 0.17 -11.10 -2.34
CA SER A 86 -0.16 -12.01 -3.43
C SER A 86 0.54 -11.61 -4.72
N LEU A 87 0.54 -10.32 -5.00
CA LEU A 87 1.22 -9.77 -6.16
C LEU A 87 2.73 -10.04 -6.07
N ARG A 88 3.31 -9.88 -4.88
CA ARG A 88 4.73 -10.18 -4.66
C ARG A 88 5.02 -11.66 -4.93
N ASP A 89 4.11 -12.54 -4.51
CA ASP A 89 4.30 -13.97 -4.75
C ASP A 89 4.29 -14.30 -6.24
N ASP A 90 3.48 -13.58 -7.02
CA ASP A 90 3.40 -13.78 -8.47
C ASP A 90 4.58 -13.13 -9.19
N TYR A 91 5.09 -12.02 -8.66
CA TYR A 91 6.16 -11.24 -9.29
C TYR A 91 7.26 -10.91 -8.28
N PRO A 92 7.94 -11.91 -7.72
CA PRO A 92 8.86 -11.68 -6.59
C PRO A 92 10.04 -10.77 -6.92
N ASP A 93 10.42 -10.66 -8.18
CA ASP A 93 11.55 -9.84 -8.58
C ASP A 93 11.18 -8.38 -8.83
N TYR A 94 9.89 -8.05 -8.77
CA TYR A 94 9.41 -6.72 -9.18
C TYR A 94 8.76 -5.92 -8.06
N ILE A 95 8.58 -6.48 -6.89
CA ILE A 95 7.86 -5.79 -5.82
C ILE A 95 8.42 -6.14 -4.46
N GLU A 96 8.54 -5.13 -3.61
CA GLU A 96 8.91 -5.28 -2.21
C GLU A 96 7.85 -4.62 -1.36
N VAL A 97 7.36 -5.33 -0.35
CA VAL A 97 6.32 -4.83 0.55
C VAL A 97 6.84 -4.89 1.97
N LEU A 98 6.78 -3.75 2.66
CA LEU A 98 7.23 -3.65 4.05
C LEU A 98 6.12 -3.01 4.88
N GLU A 99 5.85 -3.60 6.03
CA GLU A 99 4.96 -2.98 7.01
C GLU A 99 5.82 -2.16 7.97
N VAL A 100 5.45 -0.91 8.18
CA VAL A 100 6.21 0.01 9.05
C VAL A 100 5.40 0.48 10.24
#